data_78628b137858d4259c43ef355cfc09a6
#
_entry.id   78628b137858d4259c43ef355cfc09a6
#
_cell.length_a   1.000
_cell.length_b   1.000
_cell.length_c   1.000
_cell.angle_alpha   90.00
_cell.angle_beta   90.00
_cell.angle_gamma   90.00
#
_symmetry.space_group_name_H-M   'P 1'
#
loop_
_entity.id
_entity.type
_entity.pdbx_description
1 polymer ?
#
loop_
_entity_poly.entity_id
_entity_poly.type
_entity_poly.pdbx_seq_one_letter_code
_entity_poly.pdbx_strand_id
1 'polypeptide(L)'
;DMKDGLNYIWHQKEIFFLLLVASSMNFFFAAFEFLLPFSNRLYGVKGAYATILTMGAIGSIIGALIANKFKSSMKALLFLLILTGVGVLMMGLPLPPLLSFSGNLVCELFMTIFNIHFFTQVQTKVEGDYLGRVLSTIFTLAILFMPVAKGLMTWLPSVRVESFLLIGAGVILFSLLAQVVAKKLQAKEGTSA
;
A
#
# COMPACT_ATOMS: atom_id res chain seq x y z
N ASP A 1 -8.79 -24.39 6.91
CA ASP A 1 -7.36 -24.71 6.90
C ASP A 1 -6.63 -23.76 5.94
N MET A 2 -5.41 -23.31 6.29
CA MET A 2 -4.62 -22.39 5.46
C MET A 2 -4.34 -22.96 4.07
N LYS A 3 -4.19 -24.29 3.96
CA LYS A 3 -4.05 -24.97 2.67
C LYS A 3 -5.28 -24.79 1.77
N ASP A 4 -6.47 -24.85 2.34
CA ASP A 4 -7.71 -24.68 1.58
C ASP A 4 -7.85 -23.24 1.08
N GLY A 5 -7.49 -22.25 1.94
CA GLY A 5 -7.46 -20.86 1.55
C GLY A 5 -6.44 -20.58 0.44
N LEU A 6 -5.24 -21.15 0.55
CA LEU A 6 -4.20 -21.02 -0.47
C LEU A 6 -4.61 -21.67 -1.81
N ASN A 7 -5.21 -22.86 -1.75
CA ASN A 7 -5.71 -23.54 -2.92
C ASN A 7 -6.85 -22.77 -3.61
N TYR A 8 -7.77 -22.21 -2.81
CA TYR A 8 -8.83 -21.34 -3.32
C TYR A 8 -8.25 -20.12 -4.04
N ILE A 9 -7.32 -19.40 -3.39
CA ILE A 9 -6.66 -18.21 -3.95
C ILE A 9 -5.95 -18.56 -5.27
N TRP A 10 -5.24 -19.69 -5.32
CA TRP A 10 -4.48 -20.10 -6.51
C TRP A 10 -5.36 -20.34 -7.74
N HIS A 11 -6.59 -20.82 -7.55
CA HIS A 11 -7.55 -21.04 -8.63
C HIS A 11 -8.35 -19.81 -9.02
N GLN A 12 -8.34 -18.77 -8.17
CA GLN A 12 -9.07 -17.51 -8.39
C GLN A 12 -8.10 -16.39 -8.77
N LYS A 13 -7.91 -16.14 -10.07
CA LYS A 13 -6.93 -15.18 -10.59
C LYS A 13 -7.05 -13.78 -9.99
N GLU A 14 -8.27 -13.27 -9.81
CA GLU A 14 -8.50 -11.94 -9.24
C GLU A 14 -8.11 -11.88 -7.76
N ILE A 15 -8.43 -12.94 -6.98
CA ILE A 15 -8.05 -13.02 -5.56
C ILE A 15 -6.53 -13.17 -5.42
N PHE A 16 -5.91 -13.98 -6.27
CA PHE A 16 -4.45 -14.11 -6.32
C PHE A 16 -3.78 -12.77 -6.64
N PHE A 17 -4.34 -12.01 -7.58
CA PHE A 17 -3.84 -10.67 -7.90
C PHE A 17 -3.98 -9.70 -6.71
N LEU A 18 -5.11 -9.72 -6.00
CA LEU A 18 -5.29 -8.93 -4.76
C LEU A 18 -4.27 -9.32 -3.69
N LEU A 19 -3.96 -10.61 -3.52
CA LEU A 19 -2.91 -11.07 -2.62
C LEU A 19 -1.54 -10.49 -2.99
N LEU A 20 -1.18 -10.50 -4.28
CA LEU A 20 0.09 -9.93 -4.75
C LEU A 20 0.16 -8.42 -4.48
N VAL A 21 -0.94 -7.70 -4.72
CA VAL A 21 -1.04 -6.26 -4.43
C VAL A 21 -0.86 -6.01 -2.93
N ALA A 22 -1.58 -6.74 -2.07
CA ALA A 22 -1.47 -6.59 -0.62
C ALA A 22 -0.04 -6.89 -0.11
N SER A 23 0.57 -7.97 -0.58
CA SER A 23 1.93 -8.37 -0.19
C SER A 23 2.97 -7.32 -0.60
N SER A 24 2.87 -6.81 -1.82
CA SER A 24 3.76 -5.77 -2.32
C SER A 24 3.59 -4.47 -1.55
N MET A 25 2.35 -4.09 -1.21
CA MET A 25 2.11 -2.88 -0.42
C MET A 25 2.63 -3.02 1.00
N ASN A 26 2.47 -4.17 1.65
CA ASN A 26 3.06 -4.41 2.97
C ASN A 26 4.58 -4.33 2.94
N PHE A 27 5.22 -4.79 1.86
CA PHE A 27 6.66 -4.63 1.66
C PHE A 27 7.07 -3.15 1.62
N PHE A 28 6.46 -2.35 0.74
CA PHE A 28 6.79 -0.92 0.62
C PHE A 28 6.45 -0.13 1.88
N PHE A 29 5.32 -0.44 2.51
CA PHE A 29 4.91 0.23 3.75
C PHE A 29 5.85 -0.09 4.91
N ALA A 30 6.31 -1.33 5.04
CA ALA A 30 7.29 -1.70 6.05
C ALA A 30 8.64 -0.99 5.85
N ALA A 31 9.07 -0.80 4.58
CA ALA A 31 10.24 0.01 4.27
C ALA A 31 10.03 1.49 4.62
N PHE A 32 8.85 2.03 4.33
CA PHE A 32 8.46 3.40 4.69
C PHE A 32 8.45 3.59 6.21
N GLU A 33 7.76 2.73 6.96
CA GLU A 33 7.73 2.76 8.43
C GLU A 33 9.10 2.68 9.07
N PHE A 34 10.02 1.93 8.45
CA PHE A 34 11.41 1.85 8.93
C PHE A 34 12.11 3.21 8.92
N LEU A 35 11.78 4.10 7.98
CA LEU A 35 12.37 5.43 7.87
C LEU A 35 11.82 6.43 8.89
N LEU A 36 10.55 6.30 9.29
CA LEU A 36 9.85 7.32 10.08
C LEU A 36 10.55 7.69 11.40
N PRO A 37 11.07 6.77 12.22
CA PRO A 37 11.78 7.11 13.46
C PRO A 37 13.02 7.98 13.25
N PHE A 38 13.62 7.95 12.06
CA PHE A 38 14.81 8.74 11.74
C PHE A 38 14.49 10.18 11.29
N SER A 39 13.20 10.54 11.17
CA SER A 39 12.74 11.81 10.58
C SER A 39 13.33 13.05 11.25
N ASN A 40 13.48 13.06 12.59
CA ASN A 40 14.11 14.19 13.27
C ASN A 40 15.54 14.46 12.76
N ARG A 41 16.31 13.41 12.54
CA ARG A 41 17.68 13.48 12.01
C ARG A 41 17.67 13.78 10.51
N LEU A 42 16.80 13.14 9.75
CA LEU A 42 16.74 13.27 8.30
C LEU A 42 16.40 14.70 7.85
N TYR A 43 15.45 15.33 8.51
CA TYR A 43 15.02 16.69 8.18
C TYR A 43 15.75 17.77 8.99
N GLY A 44 16.54 17.40 10.00
CA GLY A 44 17.18 18.36 10.92
C GLY A 44 16.18 19.16 11.76
N VAL A 45 14.95 18.67 11.92
CA VAL A 45 13.85 19.35 12.61
C VAL A 45 13.44 18.55 13.85
N LYS A 46 13.58 19.16 15.03
CA LYS A 46 13.09 18.58 16.28
C LYS A 46 11.56 18.41 16.23
N GLY A 47 11.08 17.22 16.52
CA GLY A 47 9.66 16.91 16.48
C GLY A 47 9.11 16.53 15.09
N ALA A 48 9.95 16.42 14.05
CA ALA A 48 9.54 16.01 12.71
C ALA A 48 8.77 14.68 12.73
N TYR A 49 9.28 13.68 13.46
CA TYR A 49 8.63 12.39 13.58
C TYR A 49 7.19 12.49 14.12
N ALA A 50 7.00 13.22 15.23
CA ALA A 50 5.67 13.41 15.81
C ALA A 50 4.73 14.16 14.85
N THR A 51 5.24 15.21 14.19
CA THR A 51 4.45 15.99 13.21
C THR A 51 4.03 15.12 12.02
N ILE A 52 4.92 14.32 11.48
CA ILE A 52 4.63 13.39 10.38
C ILE A 52 3.55 12.38 10.79
N LEU A 53 3.66 11.78 11.99
CA LEU A 53 2.64 10.85 12.49
C LEU A 53 1.28 11.54 12.69
N THR A 54 1.27 12.76 13.20
CA THR A 54 0.04 13.54 13.36
C THR A 54 -0.61 13.84 12.01
N MET A 55 0.18 14.25 11.01
CA MET A 55 -0.31 14.45 9.63
C MET A 55 -0.89 13.18 9.04
N GLY A 56 -0.23 12.03 9.25
CA GLY A 56 -0.73 10.73 8.83
C GLY A 56 -2.06 10.37 9.49
N ALA A 57 -2.18 10.55 10.81
CA ALA A 57 -3.42 10.28 11.54
C ALA A 57 -4.59 11.15 11.01
N ILE A 58 -4.34 12.43 10.74
CA ILE A 58 -5.33 13.32 10.12
C ILE A 58 -5.72 12.81 8.74
N GLY A 59 -4.74 12.42 7.92
CA GLY A 59 -4.96 11.83 6.60
C GLY A 59 -5.85 10.60 6.65
N SER A 60 -5.56 9.66 7.56
CA SER A 60 -6.34 8.43 7.76
C SER A 60 -7.78 8.73 8.15
N ILE A 61 -8.03 9.67 9.06
CA ILE A 61 -9.38 10.08 9.46
C ILE A 61 -10.15 10.66 8.27
N ILE A 62 -9.53 11.58 7.52
CA ILE A 62 -10.14 12.18 6.33
C ILE A 62 -10.43 11.07 5.29
N GLY A 63 -9.46 10.19 5.05
CA GLY A 63 -9.60 9.07 4.13
C GLY A 63 -10.78 8.17 4.47
N ALA A 64 -10.95 7.81 5.74
CA ALA A 64 -12.07 7.00 6.20
C ALA A 64 -13.43 7.69 5.98
N LEU A 65 -13.51 9.01 6.24
CA LEU A 65 -14.75 9.79 6.07
C LEU A 65 -15.18 9.95 4.62
N ILE A 66 -14.24 9.98 3.68
CA ILE A 66 -14.54 10.18 2.25
C ILE A 66 -14.47 8.92 1.41
N ALA A 67 -14.09 7.77 1.99
CA ALA A 67 -13.91 6.51 1.26
C ALA A 67 -15.13 6.12 0.41
N ASN A 68 -16.34 6.37 0.91
CA ASN A 68 -17.59 6.06 0.22
C ASN A 68 -17.82 6.85 -1.08
N LYS A 69 -17.07 7.94 -1.30
CA LYS A 69 -17.11 8.74 -2.54
C LYS A 69 -16.31 8.10 -3.68
N PHE A 70 -15.48 7.12 -3.37
CA PHE A 70 -14.64 6.43 -4.35
C PHE A 70 -15.30 5.12 -4.77
N LYS A 71 -15.15 4.76 -6.06
CA LYS A 71 -15.65 3.49 -6.57
C LYS A 71 -14.76 2.33 -6.12
N SER A 72 -15.39 1.24 -5.70
CA SER A 72 -14.69 0.00 -5.39
C SER A 72 -14.45 -0.80 -6.68
N SER A 73 -13.35 -0.53 -7.36
CA SER A 73 -12.93 -1.27 -8.56
C SER A 73 -11.41 -1.49 -8.55
N MET A 74 -10.93 -2.52 -9.26
CA MET A 74 -9.51 -2.79 -9.36
C MET A 74 -8.70 -1.60 -9.90
N LYS A 75 -9.24 -0.90 -10.89
CA LYS A 75 -8.60 0.32 -11.44
C LYS A 75 -8.49 1.43 -10.39
N ALA A 76 -9.56 1.64 -9.62
CA ALA A 76 -9.57 2.63 -8.56
C ALA A 76 -8.59 2.28 -7.45
N LEU A 77 -8.51 1.01 -7.04
CA LEU A 77 -7.53 0.53 -6.06
C LEU A 77 -6.10 0.86 -6.48
N LEU A 78 -5.73 0.51 -7.70
CA LEU A 78 -4.38 0.75 -8.20
C LEU A 78 -4.08 2.24 -8.40
N PHE A 79 -5.09 3.06 -8.73
CA PHE A 79 -4.94 4.51 -8.80
C PHE A 79 -4.72 5.13 -7.41
N LEU A 80 -5.44 4.67 -6.40
CA LEU A 80 -5.23 5.09 -5.01
C LEU A 80 -3.80 4.82 -4.51
N LEU A 81 -3.21 3.68 -4.93
CA LEU A 81 -1.81 3.38 -4.62
C LEU A 81 -0.83 4.33 -5.31
N ILE A 82 -1.11 4.80 -6.53
CA ILE A 82 -0.29 5.85 -7.17
C ILE A 82 -0.33 7.11 -6.31
N LEU A 83 -1.51 7.54 -5.86
CA LEU A 83 -1.64 8.72 -5.01
C LEU A 83 -0.96 8.53 -3.64
N THR A 84 -1.02 7.33 -3.07
CA THR A 84 -0.24 6.95 -1.88
C THR A 84 1.26 7.13 -2.13
N GLY A 85 1.76 6.61 -3.25
CA GLY A 85 3.17 6.75 -3.64
C GLY A 85 3.59 8.21 -3.87
N VAL A 86 2.71 9.05 -4.41
CA VAL A 86 2.95 10.51 -4.53
C VAL A 86 3.13 11.14 -3.16
N GLY A 87 2.31 10.77 -2.16
CA GLY A 87 2.48 11.24 -0.79
C GLY A 87 3.86 10.88 -0.22
N VAL A 88 4.31 9.65 -0.43
CA VAL A 88 5.65 9.22 -0.01
C VAL A 88 6.75 9.97 -0.77
N LEU A 89 6.60 10.18 -2.08
CA LEU A 89 7.55 10.99 -2.88
C LEU A 89 7.69 12.41 -2.34
N MET A 90 6.60 13.06 -1.95
CA MET A 90 6.63 14.42 -1.39
C MET A 90 7.56 14.50 -0.17
N MET A 91 7.62 13.45 0.64
CA MET A 91 8.51 13.40 1.80
C MET A 91 10.00 13.35 1.44
N GLY A 92 10.34 12.83 0.27
CA GLY A 92 11.72 12.74 -0.22
C GLY A 92 12.19 13.94 -1.03
N LEU A 93 11.30 14.82 -1.45
CA LEU A 93 11.63 15.99 -2.23
C LEU A 93 12.24 17.12 -1.36
N PRO A 94 13.09 17.98 -1.94
CA PRO A 94 13.69 19.13 -1.25
C PRO A 94 12.66 20.27 -1.07
N LEU A 95 11.61 19.98 -0.30
CA LEU A 95 10.52 20.91 0.00
C LEU A 95 10.70 21.51 1.41
N PRO A 96 10.04 22.65 1.72
CA PRO A 96 9.95 23.11 3.09
C PRO A 96 9.42 22.00 4.02
N PRO A 97 9.93 21.87 5.27
CA PRO A 97 9.63 20.73 6.14
C PRO A 97 8.14 20.43 6.29
N LEU A 98 7.33 21.46 6.52
CA LEU A 98 5.89 21.28 6.69
C LEU A 98 5.21 20.70 5.45
N LEU A 99 5.66 21.09 4.26
CA LEU A 99 5.14 20.58 2.99
C LEU A 99 5.61 19.12 2.77
N SER A 100 6.86 18.78 3.11
CA SER A 100 7.33 17.39 3.10
C SER A 100 6.51 16.52 4.06
N PHE A 101 6.26 17.00 5.28
CA PHE A 101 5.49 16.25 6.29
C PHE A 101 4.03 16.02 5.87
N SER A 102 3.43 16.96 5.11
CA SER A 102 2.09 16.80 4.55
C SER A 102 2.03 15.64 3.52
N GLY A 103 3.16 15.20 3.02
CA GLY A 103 3.25 13.99 2.21
C GLY A 103 2.71 12.75 2.93
N ASN A 104 2.93 12.64 4.26
CA ASN A 104 2.35 11.54 5.03
C ASN A 104 0.83 11.67 5.19
N LEU A 105 0.29 12.89 5.24
CA LEU A 105 -1.16 13.09 5.21
C LEU A 105 -1.75 12.54 3.91
N VAL A 106 -1.15 12.89 2.77
CA VAL A 106 -1.59 12.40 1.45
C VAL A 106 -1.45 10.87 1.36
N CYS A 107 -0.31 10.34 1.80
CA CYS A 107 -0.02 8.91 1.82
C CYS A 107 -1.10 8.15 2.60
N GLU A 108 -1.33 8.50 3.86
CA GLU A 108 -2.25 7.81 4.75
C GLU A 108 -3.72 8.00 4.36
N LEU A 109 -4.07 9.15 3.80
CA LEU A 109 -5.42 9.41 3.27
C LEU A 109 -5.77 8.38 2.19
N PHE A 110 -4.94 8.28 1.16
CA PHE A 110 -5.21 7.36 0.05
C PHE A 110 -4.99 5.91 0.40
N MET A 111 -4.05 5.60 1.31
CA MET A 111 -3.85 4.25 1.81
C MET A 111 -5.05 3.76 2.62
N THR A 112 -5.67 4.62 3.42
CA THR A 112 -6.89 4.29 4.17
C THR A 112 -8.06 3.98 3.23
N ILE A 113 -8.26 4.82 2.20
CA ILE A 113 -9.30 4.57 1.18
C ILE A 113 -9.01 3.25 0.45
N PHE A 114 -7.75 3.01 0.07
CA PHE A 114 -7.33 1.76 -0.55
C PHE A 114 -7.68 0.55 0.34
N ASN A 115 -7.32 0.57 1.61
CA ASN A 115 -7.57 -0.54 2.54
C ASN A 115 -9.08 -0.85 2.64
N ILE A 116 -9.92 0.16 2.79
CA ILE A 116 -11.38 -0.02 2.88
C ILE A 116 -11.90 -0.72 1.61
N HIS A 117 -11.52 -0.23 0.43
CA HIS A 117 -11.97 -0.81 -0.83
C HIS A 117 -11.31 -2.16 -1.14
N PHE A 118 -10.07 -2.38 -0.71
CA PHE A 118 -9.40 -3.67 -0.82
C PHE A 118 -10.19 -4.76 -0.08
N PHE A 119 -10.52 -4.52 1.18
CA PHE A 119 -11.34 -5.47 1.95
C PHE A 119 -12.73 -5.65 1.36
N THR A 120 -13.35 -4.60 0.87
CA THR A 120 -14.63 -4.70 0.14
C THR A 120 -14.50 -5.60 -1.08
N GLN A 121 -13.45 -5.46 -1.88
CA GLN A 121 -13.20 -6.33 -3.05
C GLN A 121 -13.01 -7.79 -2.65
N VAL A 122 -12.24 -8.07 -1.60
CA VAL A 122 -12.04 -9.45 -1.12
C VAL A 122 -13.38 -10.02 -0.64
N GLN A 123 -14.13 -9.29 0.19
CA GLN A 123 -15.39 -9.75 0.75
C GLN A 123 -16.48 -9.99 -0.31
N THR A 124 -16.49 -9.20 -1.38
CA THR A 124 -17.49 -9.34 -2.45
C THR A 124 -17.14 -10.41 -3.48
N LYS A 125 -15.87 -10.80 -3.60
CA LYS A 125 -15.39 -11.77 -4.60
C LYS A 125 -15.20 -13.17 -4.03
N VAL A 126 -15.11 -13.32 -2.72
CA VAL A 126 -14.89 -14.61 -2.05
C VAL A 126 -16.22 -15.15 -1.54
N GLU A 127 -16.49 -16.43 -1.80
CA GLU A 127 -17.64 -17.13 -1.25
C GLU A 127 -17.61 -17.13 0.29
N GLY A 128 -18.75 -16.96 0.94
CA GLY A 128 -18.86 -16.80 2.40
C GLY A 128 -18.14 -17.88 3.20
N ASP A 129 -18.25 -19.14 2.77
CA ASP A 129 -17.63 -20.30 3.44
C ASP A 129 -16.10 -20.28 3.41
N TYR A 130 -15.52 -19.60 2.43
CA TYR A 130 -14.06 -19.47 2.27
C TYR A 130 -13.50 -18.14 2.77
N LEU A 131 -14.35 -17.14 3.04
CA LEU A 131 -13.92 -15.77 3.34
C LEU A 131 -12.92 -15.68 4.49
N GLY A 132 -13.19 -16.36 5.62
CA GLY A 132 -12.29 -16.36 6.76
C GLY A 132 -10.93 -16.99 6.45
N ARG A 133 -10.91 -18.08 5.68
CA ARG A 133 -9.68 -18.78 5.28
C ARG A 133 -8.86 -17.94 4.29
N VAL A 134 -9.52 -17.31 3.33
CA VAL A 134 -8.87 -16.42 2.35
C VAL A 134 -8.30 -15.18 3.02
N LEU A 135 -9.04 -14.50 3.87
CA LEU A 135 -8.55 -13.33 4.61
C LEU A 135 -7.36 -13.71 5.50
N SER A 136 -7.46 -14.80 6.27
CA SER A 136 -6.36 -15.29 7.11
C SER A 136 -5.10 -15.58 6.28
N THR A 137 -5.26 -16.20 5.11
CA THR A 137 -4.14 -16.51 4.19
C THR A 137 -3.54 -15.23 3.62
N ILE A 138 -4.36 -14.27 3.16
CA ILE A 138 -3.89 -12.98 2.66
C ILE A 138 -3.11 -12.24 3.73
N PHE A 139 -3.63 -12.13 4.95
CA PHE A 139 -2.94 -11.47 6.06
C PHE A 139 -1.61 -12.14 6.39
N THR A 140 -1.59 -13.47 6.51
CA THR A 140 -0.37 -14.19 6.85
C THR A 140 0.72 -13.99 5.79
N LEU A 141 0.38 -14.16 4.52
CA LEU A 141 1.34 -14.02 3.43
C LEU A 141 1.78 -12.57 3.24
N ALA A 142 0.85 -11.61 3.32
CA ALA A 142 1.18 -10.20 3.18
C ALA A 142 2.13 -9.72 4.29
N ILE A 143 1.92 -10.15 5.55
CA ILE A 143 2.77 -9.79 6.69
C ILE A 143 4.19 -10.37 6.56
N LEU A 144 4.35 -11.55 5.93
CA LEU A 144 5.67 -12.16 5.74
C LEU A 144 6.63 -11.29 4.93
N PHE A 145 6.14 -10.39 4.09
CA PHE A 145 6.98 -9.47 3.33
C PHE A 145 7.51 -8.29 4.15
N MET A 146 6.91 -7.99 5.30
CA MET A 146 7.35 -6.86 6.15
C MET A 146 8.76 -7.07 6.74
N PRO A 147 9.10 -8.23 7.36
CA PRO A 147 10.47 -8.48 7.82
C PRO A 147 11.51 -8.44 6.70
N VAL A 148 11.15 -8.91 5.51
CA VAL A 148 12.04 -8.86 4.33
C VAL A 148 12.35 -7.41 3.97
N ALA A 149 11.35 -6.54 3.90
CA ALA A 149 11.53 -5.13 3.62
C ALA A 149 12.42 -4.44 4.68
N LYS A 150 12.10 -4.64 5.96
CA LYS A 150 12.88 -4.05 7.06
C LYS A 150 14.34 -4.58 7.08
N GLY A 151 14.53 -5.86 6.79
CA GLY A 151 15.87 -6.45 6.64
C GLY A 151 16.67 -5.81 5.51
N LEU A 152 16.05 -5.63 4.34
CA LEU A 152 16.71 -4.94 3.21
C LEU A 152 17.08 -3.49 3.55
N MET A 153 16.22 -2.78 4.28
CA MET A 153 16.49 -1.41 4.69
C MET A 153 17.70 -1.30 5.63
N THR A 154 18.00 -2.33 6.43
CA THR A 154 19.19 -2.33 7.29
C THR A 154 20.50 -2.46 6.51
N TRP A 155 20.45 -2.95 5.27
CA TRP A 155 21.64 -3.09 4.41
C TRP A 155 21.96 -1.80 3.64
N LEU A 156 21.09 -0.79 3.69
CA LEU A 156 21.38 0.50 3.09
C LEU A 156 22.57 1.16 3.84
N PRO A 157 23.59 1.64 3.11
CA PRO A 157 24.79 2.22 3.72
C PRO A 157 24.50 3.49 4.52
N SER A 158 23.42 4.19 4.20
CA SER A 158 22.91 5.33 4.97
C SER A 158 21.44 5.56 4.70
N VAL A 159 20.67 5.84 5.75
CA VAL A 159 19.31 6.30 5.65
C VAL A 159 19.32 7.81 5.36
N ARG A 160 18.69 8.22 4.27
CA ARG A 160 18.62 9.61 3.79
C ARG A 160 17.17 10.00 3.49
N VAL A 161 16.91 11.30 3.37
CA VAL A 161 15.59 11.82 2.96
C VAL A 161 15.20 11.27 1.58
N GLU A 162 16.15 11.16 0.67
CA GLU A 162 15.96 10.61 -0.68
C GLU A 162 15.51 9.14 -0.68
N SER A 163 15.67 8.42 0.44
CA SER A 163 15.13 7.05 0.57
C SER A 163 13.60 7.01 0.42
N PHE A 164 12.90 8.08 0.81
CA PHE A 164 11.47 8.20 0.56
C PHE A 164 11.14 8.28 -0.95
N LEU A 165 12.02 8.88 -1.77
CA LEU A 165 11.84 8.91 -3.23
C LEU A 165 11.86 7.51 -3.82
N LEU A 166 12.81 6.66 -3.39
CA LEU A 166 12.92 5.29 -3.87
C LEU A 166 11.66 4.48 -3.52
N ILE A 167 11.17 4.62 -2.30
CA ILE A 167 9.96 3.90 -1.86
C ILE A 167 8.74 4.41 -2.62
N GLY A 168 8.54 5.73 -2.68
CA GLY A 168 7.39 6.33 -3.39
C GLY A 168 7.40 6.01 -4.88
N ALA A 169 8.56 6.10 -5.54
CA ALA A 169 8.72 5.69 -6.94
C ALA A 169 8.45 4.19 -7.13
N GLY A 170 8.90 3.34 -6.19
CA GLY A 170 8.64 1.91 -6.20
C GLY A 170 7.15 1.59 -6.11
N VAL A 171 6.41 2.26 -5.22
CA VAL A 171 4.94 2.12 -5.10
C VAL A 171 4.25 2.53 -6.39
N ILE A 172 4.63 3.68 -6.98
CA ILE A 172 4.03 4.16 -8.23
C ILE A 172 4.32 3.21 -9.38
N LEU A 173 5.58 2.81 -9.54
CA LEU A 173 5.99 1.89 -10.61
C LEU A 173 5.27 0.54 -10.49
N PHE A 174 5.24 -0.03 -9.28
CA PHE A 174 4.48 -1.25 -9.02
C PHE A 174 3.01 -1.09 -9.39
N SER A 175 2.37 0.01 -8.98
CA SER A 175 0.95 0.27 -9.26
C SER A 175 0.67 0.42 -10.76
N LEU A 176 1.56 1.06 -11.51
CA LEU A 176 1.46 1.18 -12.97
C LEU A 176 1.61 -0.19 -13.66
N LEU A 177 2.60 -0.99 -13.24
CA LEU A 177 2.78 -2.35 -13.77
C LEU A 177 1.57 -3.23 -13.45
N ALA A 178 1.05 -3.15 -12.22
CA ALA A 178 -0.15 -3.86 -11.80
C ALA A 178 -1.39 -3.46 -12.63
N GLN A 179 -1.53 -2.18 -13.02
CA GLN A 179 -2.61 -1.75 -13.92
C GLN A 179 -2.53 -2.41 -15.30
N VAL A 180 -1.31 -2.57 -15.85
CA VAL A 180 -1.11 -3.25 -17.13
C VAL A 180 -1.52 -4.73 -17.02
N VAL A 181 -1.14 -5.39 -15.93
CA VAL A 181 -1.49 -6.79 -15.68
C VAL A 181 -3.01 -6.94 -15.50
N ALA A 182 -3.63 -6.07 -14.70
CA ALA A 182 -5.08 -6.11 -14.46
C ALA A 182 -5.88 -5.93 -15.74
N LYS A 183 -5.46 -5.03 -16.64
CA LYS A 183 -6.10 -4.87 -17.96
C LYS A 183 -6.03 -6.14 -18.81
N LYS A 184 -4.88 -6.84 -18.80
CA LYS A 184 -4.69 -8.09 -19.55
C LYS A 184 -5.55 -9.23 -19.00
N LEU A 185 -5.73 -9.30 -17.67
CA LEU A 185 -6.61 -10.29 -17.05
C LEU A 185 -8.08 -10.09 -17.47
N GLN A 186 -8.56 -8.85 -17.41
CA GLN A 186 -9.93 -8.52 -17.81
C GLN A 186 -10.19 -8.74 -19.31
N ALA A 187 -9.21 -8.45 -20.18
CA ALA A 187 -9.35 -8.68 -21.62
C ALA A 187 -9.47 -10.16 -21.97
N LYS A 188 -8.80 -11.07 -21.23
CA LYS A 188 -8.90 -12.51 -21.45
C LYS A 188 -10.25 -13.11 -21.02
N GLU A 189 -10.86 -12.55 -19.99
CA GLU A 189 -12.18 -13.00 -19.51
C GLU A 189 -13.30 -12.57 -20.47
N GLY A 190 -13.21 -11.36 -21.06
CA GLY A 190 -14.17 -10.88 -22.06
C GLY A 190 -14.08 -11.58 -23.43
N THR A 191 -13.02 -12.39 -23.69
CA THR A 191 -12.86 -13.15 -24.95
C THR A 191 -13.30 -14.60 -24.79
N SER A 192 -13.60 -15.04 -23.56
CA SER A 192 -13.99 -16.42 -23.23
C SER A 192 -15.49 -16.57 -22.94
N ALA A 193 -16.26 -15.48 -23.02
CA ALA A 193 -17.70 -15.39 -22.91
C ALA A 193 -18.33 -15.16 -24.29
#